data_ef9630f7d1ba071a0fbaa5c022be9436
#
_entry.id   ef9630f7d1ba071a0fbaa5c022be9436
#
_cell.length_a   1.000
_cell.length_b   1.000
_cell.length_c   1.000
_cell.angle_alpha   90.00
_cell.angle_beta   90.00
_cell.angle_gamma   90.00
#
_symmetry.space_group_name_H-M   'P 1'
#
loop_
_entity.id
_entity.type
_entity.pdbx_description
1 polymer ?
#
loop_
_entity_poly.entity_id
_entity_poly.type
_entity_poly.pdbx_seq_one_letter_code
_entity_poly.pdbx_strand_id
1 'polypeptide(L)'
;RYLIQEYHDGLLLYEVSKRQVWDVAAADTKGLETWYKTHKADYAWKAPKFKGFIYHCKNAKDAKAVNKMLKKYGAGEWRKQLKQQFNKDSITVSVSGPYLCSQGENSVIDAYAFKAGNNVKQPKGFTMTGVSGKVMKQPKSYTDVKAQVTSDYQAECERLWVEKLR
;
A
#
# COMPACT_ATOMS: atom_id res chain seq x y z
N ARG A 1 4.48 -4.28 -48.79
CA ARG A 1 3.97 -5.25 -47.81
C ARG A 1 5.05 -5.72 -46.83
N TYR A 2 6.20 -6.10 -47.33
CA TYR A 2 7.30 -6.61 -46.50
C TYR A 2 7.79 -5.60 -45.48
N LEU A 3 8.03 -4.37 -45.89
CA LEU A 3 8.53 -3.32 -44.98
C LEU A 3 7.55 -2.97 -43.88
N ILE A 4 6.25 -2.96 -44.19
CA ILE A 4 5.20 -2.65 -43.20
C ILE A 4 5.09 -3.78 -42.17
N GLN A 5 5.19 -5.04 -42.60
CA GLN A 5 5.15 -6.21 -41.73
C GLN A 5 6.35 -6.24 -40.78
N GLU A 6 7.56 -5.99 -41.28
CA GLU A 6 8.78 -5.96 -40.47
C GLU A 6 8.72 -4.85 -39.43
N TYR A 7 8.20 -3.68 -39.81
CA TYR A 7 8.03 -2.55 -38.90
C TYR A 7 7.03 -2.90 -37.79
N HIS A 8 5.91 -3.50 -38.12
CA HIS A 8 4.88 -3.93 -37.18
C HIS A 8 5.43 -4.98 -36.18
N ASP A 9 6.14 -5.98 -36.68
CA ASP A 9 6.74 -7.03 -35.85
C ASP A 9 7.82 -6.45 -34.93
N GLY A 10 8.61 -5.49 -35.41
CA GLY A 10 9.61 -4.78 -34.61
C GLY A 10 8.99 -3.98 -33.49
N LEU A 11 7.88 -3.29 -33.74
CA LEU A 11 7.14 -2.56 -32.71
C LEU A 11 6.53 -3.49 -31.66
N LEU A 12 5.98 -4.61 -32.08
CA LEU A 12 5.39 -5.60 -31.16
C LEU A 12 6.47 -6.20 -30.25
N LEU A 13 7.62 -6.56 -30.83
CA LEU A 13 8.75 -7.07 -30.07
C LEU A 13 9.27 -6.04 -29.05
N TYR A 14 9.34 -4.77 -29.45
CA TYR A 14 9.74 -3.69 -28.57
C TYR A 14 8.79 -3.57 -27.36
N GLU A 15 7.48 -3.62 -27.58
CA GLU A 15 6.48 -3.51 -26.52
C GLU A 15 6.56 -4.71 -25.55
N VAL A 16 6.76 -5.92 -26.05
CA VAL A 16 6.91 -7.12 -25.22
C VAL A 16 8.17 -7.02 -24.36
N SER A 17 9.29 -6.61 -24.94
CA SER A 17 10.56 -6.46 -24.23
C SER A 17 10.49 -5.38 -23.17
N LYS A 18 9.82 -4.25 -23.46
CA LYS A 18 9.58 -3.16 -22.52
C LYS A 18 8.81 -3.63 -21.30
N ARG A 19 7.75 -4.43 -21.51
CA ARG A 19 6.95 -5.01 -20.42
C ARG A 19 7.78 -5.93 -19.54
N GLN A 20 8.65 -6.73 -20.13
CA GLN A 20 9.57 -7.61 -19.40
C GLN A 20 10.51 -6.80 -18.51
N VAL A 21 11.07 -5.71 -19.01
CA VAL A 21 11.93 -4.80 -18.22
C VAL A 21 11.14 -4.24 -17.03
N TRP A 22 9.91 -3.81 -17.25
CA TRP A 22 9.06 -3.25 -16.19
C TRP A 22 8.70 -4.30 -15.13
N ASP A 23 8.39 -5.53 -15.56
CA ASP A 23 8.02 -6.61 -14.63
C ASP A 23 9.22 -7.01 -13.76
N VAL A 24 10.41 -7.11 -14.34
CA VAL A 24 11.63 -7.40 -13.60
C VAL A 24 11.93 -6.29 -12.60
N ALA A 25 11.79 -5.03 -13.02
CA ALA A 25 12.01 -3.88 -12.14
C ALA A 25 11.04 -3.88 -10.97
N ALA A 26 9.76 -4.17 -11.22
CA ALA A 26 8.73 -4.19 -10.17
C ALA A 26 8.97 -5.29 -9.15
N ALA A 27 9.62 -6.40 -9.55
CA ALA A 27 9.93 -7.53 -8.67
C ALA A 27 11.29 -7.39 -7.95
N ASP A 28 12.10 -6.41 -8.32
CA ASP A 28 13.46 -6.22 -7.79
C ASP A 28 13.42 -5.42 -6.48
N THR A 29 13.13 -6.09 -5.39
CA THR A 29 13.01 -5.45 -4.05
C THR A 29 14.30 -4.75 -3.61
N LYS A 30 15.46 -5.33 -3.89
CA LYS A 30 16.74 -4.71 -3.53
C LYS A 30 17.01 -3.44 -4.33
N GLY A 31 16.71 -3.48 -5.63
CA GLY A 31 16.82 -2.33 -6.50
C GLY A 31 15.88 -1.20 -6.10
N LEU A 32 14.63 -1.55 -5.76
CA LEU A 32 13.63 -0.59 -5.29
C LEU A 32 14.06 0.07 -3.97
N GLU A 33 14.57 -0.70 -3.02
CA GLU A 33 15.09 -0.16 -1.76
C GLU A 33 16.27 0.79 -1.98
N THR A 34 17.22 0.39 -2.82
CA THR A 34 18.39 1.20 -3.15
C THR A 34 17.99 2.50 -3.83
N TRP A 35 17.08 2.41 -4.79
CA TRP A 35 16.53 3.58 -5.48
C TRP A 35 15.89 4.55 -4.49
N TYR A 36 15.05 4.02 -3.59
CA TYR A 36 14.40 4.82 -2.56
C TYR A 36 15.43 5.53 -1.67
N LYS A 37 16.43 4.80 -1.19
CA LYS A 37 17.48 5.37 -0.32
C LYS A 37 18.26 6.48 -0.99
N THR A 38 18.56 6.31 -2.28
CA THR A 38 19.32 7.31 -3.07
C THR A 38 18.47 8.55 -3.41
N HIS A 39 17.14 8.37 -3.56
CA HIS A 39 16.22 9.42 -3.97
C HIS A 39 15.22 9.79 -2.88
N LYS A 40 15.54 9.54 -1.63
CA LYS A 40 14.65 9.72 -0.48
C LYS A 40 14.03 11.12 -0.41
N ALA A 41 14.78 12.14 -0.74
CA ALA A 41 14.32 13.53 -0.72
C ALA A 41 13.15 13.77 -1.73
N ASP A 42 13.14 13.05 -2.85
CA ASP A 42 12.12 13.17 -3.88
C ASP A 42 10.77 12.57 -3.44
N TYR A 43 10.79 11.72 -2.42
CA TYR A 43 9.59 11.03 -1.90
C TYR A 43 9.10 11.61 -0.57
N ALA A 44 9.66 12.73 -0.14
CA ALA A 44 9.24 13.40 1.09
C ALA A 44 7.77 13.82 1.00
N TRP A 45 7.02 13.59 2.07
CA TRP A 45 5.62 13.98 2.17
C TRP A 45 5.51 15.44 2.62
N LYS A 46 4.58 16.16 2.00
CA LYS A 46 4.26 17.56 2.38
C LYS A 46 3.44 17.62 3.67
N ALA A 47 2.68 16.58 3.96
CA ALA A 47 1.82 16.48 5.14
C ALA A 47 1.90 15.09 5.73
N PRO A 48 1.67 14.93 7.06
CA PRO A 48 1.66 13.61 7.69
C PRO A 48 0.58 12.70 7.09
N LYS A 49 0.86 11.39 7.08
CA LYS A 49 -0.09 10.36 6.64
C LYS A 49 -0.27 9.31 7.73
N PHE A 50 -1.49 8.80 7.85
CA PHE A 50 -1.79 7.67 8.72
C PHE A 50 -1.50 6.37 7.97
N LYS A 51 -0.79 5.46 8.63
CA LYS A 51 -0.54 4.11 8.13
C LYS A 51 -1.08 3.09 9.14
N GLY A 52 -2.04 2.27 8.72
CA GLY A 52 -2.63 1.28 9.60
C GLY A 52 -3.96 0.75 9.10
N PHE A 53 -4.76 0.24 10.03
CA PHE A 53 -6.01 -0.47 9.75
C PHE A 53 -7.18 0.22 10.42
N ILE A 54 -8.37 0.06 9.83
CA ILE A 54 -9.64 0.44 10.45
C ILE A 54 -10.32 -0.84 10.89
N TYR A 55 -10.80 -0.89 12.14
CA TYR A 55 -11.55 -2.03 12.63
C TYR A 55 -12.89 -1.60 13.25
N HIS A 56 -13.86 -2.50 13.14
CA HIS A 56 -15.19 -2.38 13.76
C HIS A 56 -15.42 -3.63 14.60
N CYS A 57 -15.91 -3.46 15.83
CA CYS A 57 -16.16 -4.56 16.74
C CYS A 57 -17.37 -4.28 17.62
N LYS A 58 -17.79 -5.28 18.39
CA LYS A 58 -18.99 -5.20 19.22
C LYS A 58 -18.74 -4.73 20.64
N ASN A 59 -17.51 -4.84 21.13
CA ASN A 59 -17.17 -4.43 22.50
C ASN A 59 -15.71 -3.99 22.63
N ALA A 60 -15.38 -3.37 23.77
CA ALA A 60 -14.04 -2.82 24.04
C ALA A 60 -12.98 -3.92 24.18
N LYS A 61 -13.35 -5.08 24.69
CA LYS A 61 -12.45 -6.24 24.86
C LYS A 61 -11.93 -6.72 23.50
N ASP A 62 -12.85 -6.87 22.53
CA ASP A 62 -12.51 -7.24 21.17
C ASP A 62 -11.67 -6.16 20.49
N ALA A 63 -11.97 -4.89 20.74
CA ALA A 63 -11.18 -3.77 20.21
C ALA A 63 -9.72 -3.84 20.64
N LYS A 64 -9.46 -4.09 21.93
CA LYS A 64 -8.10 -4.23 22.46
C LYS A 64 -7.39 -5.44 21.86
N ALA A 65 -8.09 -6.57 21.78
CA ALA A 65 -7.53 -7.82 21.24
C ALA A 65 -7.19 -7.70 19.77
N VAL A 66 -8.07 -7.07 18.96
CA VAL A 66 -7.83 -6.81 17.54
C VAL A 66 -6.64 -5.88 17.34
N ASN A 67 -6.57 -4.81 18.10
CA ASN A 67 -5.46 -3.86 18.03
C ASN A 67 -4.12 -4.54 18.31
N LYS A 68 -4.07 -5.39 19.34
CA LYS A 68 -2.89 -6.18 19.68
C LYS A 68 -2.52 -7.15 18.55
N MET A 69 -3.51 -7.85 17.99
CA MET A 69 -3.32 -8.79 16.89
C MET A 69 -2.79 -8.07 15.65
N LEU A 70 -3.34 -6.91 15.28
CA LEU A 70 -2.90 -6.14 14.13
C LEU A 70 -1.47 -5.62 14.29
N LYS A 71 -1.07 -5.25 15.51
CA LYS A 71 0.32 -4.85 15.79
C LYS A 71 1.30 -6.02 15.60
N LYS A 72 0.88 -7.24 15.97
CA LYS A 72 1.71 -8.44 15.87
C LYS A 72 1.77 -9.00 14.45
N TYR A 73 0.64 -9.07 13.76
CA TYR A 73 0.51 -9.76 12.46
C TYR A 73 0.21 -8.84 11.28
N GLY A 74 0.26 -7.54 11.47
CA GLY A 74 -0.14 -6.56 10.45
C GLY A 74 0.66 -6.59 9.15
N ALA A 75 1.79 -7.28 9.12
CA ALA A 75 2.64 -7.35 7.92
C ALA A 75 2.17 -8.38 6.88
N GLY A 76 1.15 -9.17 7.15
CA GLY A 76 0.62 -10.12 6.15
C GLY A 76 -0.30 -11.22 6.65
N GLU A 77 -0.19 -11.61 7.91
CA GLU A 77 -0.97 -12.74 8.45
C GLU A 77 -2.25 -12.31 9.20
N TRP A 78 -2.53 -11.03 9.27
CA TRP A 78 -3.63 -10.51 10.07
C TRP A 78 -5.00 -11.08 9.66
N ARG A 79 -5.22 -11.30 8.38
CA ARG A 79 -6.49 -11.85 7.88
C ARG A 79 -6.74 -13.27 8.38
N LYS A 80 -5.69 -14.08 8.35
CA LYS A 80 -5.74 -15.46 8.84
C LYS A 80 -5.99 -15.50 10.36
N GLN A 81 -5.27 -14.67 11.11
CA GLN A 81 -5.41 -14.56 12.55
C GLN A 81 -6.78 -14.01 12.94
N LEU A 82 -7.30 -13.04 12.19
CA LEU A 82 -8.64 -12.50 12.40
C LEU A 82 -9.69 -13.59 12.31
N LYS A 83 -9.63 -14.42 11.28
CA LYS A 83 -10.54 -15.54 11.08
C LYS A 83 -10.43 -16.57 12.20
N GLN A 84 -9.20 -16.91 12.60
CA GLN A 84 -8.95 -17.92 13.63
C GLN A 84 -9.33 -17.48 15.04
N GLN A 85 -9.08 -16.20 15.37
CA GLN A 85 -9.28 -15.70 16.74
C GLN A 85 -10.66 -15.10 16.99
N PHE A 86 -11.26 -14.46 15.98
CA PHE A 86 -12.49 -13.67 16.14
C PHE A 86 -13.67 -14.16 15.32
N ASN A 87 -13.46 -14.53 14.08
CA ASN A 87 -14.53 -14.81 13.12
C ASN A 87 -14.69 -16.31 12.81
N LYS A 88 -14.60 -17.16 13.82
CA LYS A 88 -14.72 -18.63 13.65
C LYS A 88 -16.12 -19.04 13.24
N ASP A 89 -17.13 -18.62 14.00
CA ASP A 89 -18.51 -19.04 13.82
C ASP A 89 -19.38 -17.92 13.24
N SER A 90 -19.06 -16.68 13.56
CA SER A 90 -19.77 -15.50 13.06
C SER A 90 -18.82 -14.32 12.97
N ILE A 91 -19.20 -13.32 12.18
CA ILE A 91 -18.39 -12.11 12.03
C ILE A 91 -18.60 -11.21 13.25
N THR A 92 -17.63 -11.21 14.16
CA THR A 92 -17.65 -10.37 15.36
C THR A 92 -16.77 -9.13 15.23
N VAL A 93 -15.81 -9.16 14.32
CA VAL A 93 -14.86 -8.07 14.07
C VAL A 93 -14.68 -7.91 12.56
N SER A 94 -14.73 -6.68 12.09
CA SER A 94 -14.43 -6.33 10.71
C SER A 94 -13.16 -5.47 10.66
N VAL A 95 -12.19 -5.85 9.84
CA VAL A 95 -10.92 -5.12 9.67
C VAL A 95 -10.72 -4.82 8.20
N SER A 96 -10.34 -3.60 7.90
CA SER A 96 -9.98 -3.18 6.54
C SER A 96 -8.63 -2.46 6.53
N GLY A 97 -7.95 -2.53 5.42
CA GLY A 97 -6.63 -1.94 5.24
C GLY A 97 -5.67 -2.91 4.56
N PRO A 98 -4.35 -2.65 4.63
CA PRO A 98 -3.73 -1.47 5.25
C PRO A 98 -4.01 -0.18 4.47
N TYR A 99 -4.20 0.90 5.20
CA TYR A 99 -4.41 2.23 4.63
C TYR A 99 -3.16 3.10 4.78
N LEU A 100 -2.95 3.96 3.80
CA LEU A 100 -1.97 5.02 3.86
C LEU A 100 -2.68 6.29 3.38
N CYS A 101 -3.15 7.11 4.30
CA CYS A 101 -4.04 8.23 4.01
C CYS A 101 -3.56 9.53 4.63
N SER A 102 -3.71 10.62 3.87
CA SER A 102 -3.57 11.98 4.39
C SER A 102 -4.87 12.42 5.04
N GLN A 103 -4.79 13.47 5.86
CA GLN A 103 -5.98 14.09 6.43
C GLN A 103 -6.91 14.56 5.30
N GLY A 104 -8.19 14.23 5.44
CA GLY A 104 -9.22 14.56 4.44
C GLY A 104 -9.55 13.44 3.45
N GLU A 105 -8.75 12.37 3.41
CA GLU A 105 -8.99 11.26 2.48
C GLU A 105 -9.97 10.21 3.01
N ASN A 106 -10.04 10.03 4.33
CA ASN A 106 -10.91 9.04 4.95
C ASN A 106 -11.48 9.60 6.26
N SER A 107 -12.80 9.65 6.37
CA SER A 107 -13.49 10.24 7.52
C SER A 107 -13.22 9.49 8.84
N VAL A 108 -13.12 8.17 8.80
CA VAL A 108 -12.81 7.35 9.98
C VAL A 108 -11.40 7.64 10.47
N ILE A 109 -10.44 7.65 9.55
CA ILE A 109 -9.04 7.94 9.87
C ILE A 109 -8.91 9.38 10.39
N ASP A 110 -9.61 10.34 9.78
CA ASP A 110 -9.61 11.72 10.25
C ASP A 110 -10.11 11.82 11.69
N ALA A 111 -11.21 11.12 12.02
CA ALA A 111 -11.81 11.16 13.35
C ALA A 111 -10.93 10.50 14.42
N TYR A 112 -10.36 9.33 14.12
CA TYR A 112 -9.67 8.51 15.11
C TYR A 112 -8.15 8.67 15.13
N ALA A 113 -7.53 8.95 13.99
CA ALA A 113 -6.08 9.09 13.90
C ALA A 113 -5.64 10.55 13.95
N PHE A 114 -6.29 11.41 13.18
CA PHE A 114 -5.97 12.84 13.13
C PHE A 114 -6.77 13.67 14.11
N LYS A 115 -7.79 13.10 14.75
CA LYS A 115 -8.68 13.76 15.71
C LYS A 115 -9.33 15.04 15.16
N ALA A 116 -9.62 15.02 13.85
CA ALA A 116 -10.10 16.20 13.12
C ALA A 116 -11.52 16.03 12.56
N GLY A 117 -12.12 14.85 12.68
CA GLY A 117 -13.43 14.57 12.13
C GLY A 117 -14.52 14.55 13.20
N ASN A 118 -15.77 14.73 12.74
CA ASN A 118 -16.96 14.65 13.58
C ASN A 118 -17.84 13.48 13.10
N ASN A 119 -18.48 12.79 14.04
CA ASN A 119 -19.58 11.82 13.80
C ASN A 119 -19.36 10.81 12.67
N VAL A 120 -18.58 9.78 12.97
CA VAL A 120 -18.44 8.62 12.10
C VAL A 120 -19.60 7.66 12.39
N LYS A 121 -20.34 7.28 11.33
CA LYS A 121 -21.40 6.30 11.46
C LYS A 121 -20.83 4.90 11.63
N GLN A 122 -21.34 4.17 12.62
CA GLN A 122 -20.97 2.78 12.83
C GLN A 122 -21.66 1.89 11.79
N PRO A 123 -20.99 0.88 11.24
CA PRO A 123 -21.67 -0.11 10.42
C PRO A 123 -22.72 -0.86 11.23
N LYS A 124 -23.77 -1.30 10.55
CA LYS A 124 -24.83 -2.07 11.20
C LYS A 124 -24.25 -3.36 11.82
N GLY A 125 -24.56 -3.59 13.09
CA GLY A 125 -24.08 -4.76 13.82
C GLY A 125 -22.80 -4.54 14.62
N PHE A 126 -22.19 -3.35 14.53
CA PHE A 126 -20.99 -3.00 15.26
C PHE A 126 -21.22 -1.75 16.10
N THR A 127 -20.72 -1.76 17.33
CA THR A 127 -20.91 -0.64 18.26
C THR A 127 -19.64 0.16 18.47
N MET A 128 -18.48 -0.36 18.08
CA MET A 128 -17.18 0.29 18.26
C MET A 128 -16.39 0.32 16.96
N THR A 129 -15.76 1.45 16.70
CA THR A 129 -14.85 1.63 15.59
C THR A 129 -13.54 2.19 16.13
N GLY A 130 -12.43 1.75 15.57
CA GLY A 130 -11.13 2.26 15.92
C GLY A 130 -10.14 2.08 14.79
N VAL A 131 -8.94 2.60 15.00
CA VAL A 131 -7.85 2.46 14.04
C VAL A 131 -6.63 1.86 14.75
N SER A 132 -5.92 0.99 14.03
CA SER A 132 -4.68 0.40 14.51
C SER A 132 -3.55 0.82 13.59
N GLY A 133 -2.64 1.64 14.10
CA GLY A 133 -1.54 2.18 13.31
C GLY A 133 -1.06 3.49 13.90
N LYS A 134 -0.36 4.27 13.09
CA LYS A 134 0.19 5.54 13.55
C LYS A 134 0.28 6.55 12.42
N VAL A 135 0.28 7.83 12.81
CA VAL A 135 0.52 8.94 11.89
C VAL A 135 2.04 9.08 11.71
N MET A 136 2.49 9.13 10.47
CA MET A 136 3.89 9.30 10.13
C MET A 136 4.09 10.61 9.37
N LYS A 137 5.14 11.35 9.72
CA LYS A 137 5.46 12.62 9.05
C LYS A 137 6.16 12.39 7.70
N GLN A 138 6.94 11.32 7.60
CA GLN A 138 7.71 10.97 6.39
C GLN A 138 7.69 9.46 6.18
N PRO A 139 7.86 9.00 4.93
CA PRO A 139 7.98 7.57 4.68
C PRO A 139 9.23 7.00 5.34
N LYS A 140 9.15 5.76 5.83
CA LYS A 140 10.26 5.07 6.47
C LYS A 140 10.94 4.04 5.56
N SER A 141 10.20 3.55 4.56
CA SER A 141 10.72 2.56 3.62
C SER A 141 10.09 2.78 2.25
N TYR A 142 10.65 2.12 1.22
CA TYR A 142 10.11 2.23 -0.12
C TYR A 142 8.65 1.76 -0.19
N THR A 143 8.23 0.85 0.69
CA THR A 143 6.86 0.34 0.71
C THR A 143 5.83 1.41 1.03
N ASP A 144 6.21 2.47 1.73
CA ASP A 144 5.33 3.59 2.05
C ASP A 144 5.05 4.48 0.85
N VAL A 145 5.93 4.43 -0.17
CA VAL A 145 5.79 5.14 -1.44
C VAL A 145 5.98 4.18 -2.61
N LYS A 146 5.56 2.94 -2.44
CA LYS A 146 5.83 1.83 -3.37
C LYS A 146 5.44 2.14 -4.81
N ALA A 147 4.26 2.71 -5.04
CA ALA A 147 3.79 3.02 -6.39
C ALA A 147 4.71 4.02 -7.09
N GLN A 148 5.11 5.08 -6.40
CA GLN A 148 6.00 6.11 -6.93
C GLN A 148 7.40 5.57 -7.20
N VAL A 149 7.97 4.85 -6.22
CA VAL A 149 9.31 4.25 -6.34
C VAL A 149 9.33 3.23 -7.47
N THR A 150 8.33 2.37 -7.57
CA THR A 150 8.24 1.35 -8.62
C THR A 150 8.18 2.01 -10.00
N SER A 151 7.35 3.02 -10.17
CA SER A 151 7.21 3.74 -11.43
C SER A 151 8.51 4.40 -11.86
N ASP A 152 9.19 5.09 -10.94
CA ASP A 152 10.44 5.79 -11.21
C ASP A 152 11.58 4.80 -11.52
N TYR A 153 11.64 3.69 -10.77
CA TYR A 153 12.63 2.65 -10.99
C TYR A 153 12.40 1.93 -12.34
N GLN A 154 11.16 1.66 -12.69
CA GLN A 154 10.81 1.10 -13.99
C GLN A 154 11.26 2.01 -15.13
N ALA A 155 11.05 3.33 -14.99
CA ALA A 155 11.48 4.32 -15.98
C ALA A 155 13.00 4.32 -16.13
N GLU A 156 13.75 4.24 -15.03
CA GLU A 156 15.22 4.17 -15.08
C GLU A 156 15.72 2.89 -15.73
N CYS A 157 15.13 1.75 -15.39
CA CYS A 157 15.48 0.46 -16.00
C CYS A 157 15.19 0.48 -17.51
N GLU A 158 14.10 1.08 -17.94
CA GLU A 158 13.77 1.27 -19.35
C GLU A 158 14.80 2.16 -20.04
N ARG A 159 15.18 3.26 -19.43
CA ARG A 159 16.18 4.18 -19.96
C ARG A 159 17.52 3.47 -20.20
N LEU A 160 17.97 2.69 -19.21
CA LEU A 160 19.21 1.90 -19.32
C LEU A 160 19.11 0.83 -20.39
N TRP A 161 17.97 0.18 -20.52
CA TRP A 161 17.71 -0.83 -21.54
C TRP A 161 17.77 -0.23 -22.94
N VAL A 162 17.15 0.93 -23.15
CA VAL A 162 17.18 1.66 -24.44
C VAL A 162 18.62 2.04 -24.79
N GLU A 163 19.42 2.51 -23.84
CA GLU A 163 20.83 2.85 -24.06
C GLU A 163 21.64 1.61 -24.54
N LYS A 164 21.36 0.43 -23.98
CA LYS A 164 22.04 -0.79 -24.41
C LYS A 164 21.70 -1.22 -25.84
N LEU A 165 20.53 -0.82 -26.34
CA LEU A 165 20.11 -1.11 -27.71
C LEU A 165 20.78 -0.19 -28.75
N ARG A 166 21.36 0.91 -28.33
CA ARG A 166 22.12 1.83 -29.17
C ARG A 166 23.59 1.44 -29.18
#